data_8a407b4cb83b8678095d44be2472ae07
#
_entry.id   8a407b4cb83b8678095d44be2472ae07
#
_cell.length_a   1.000
_cell.length_b   1.000
_cell.length_c   1.000
_cell.angle_alpha   90.00
_cell.angle_beta   90.00
_cell.angle_gamma   90.00
#
_symmetry.space_group_name_H-M   'P 1'
#
loop_
_entity.id
_entity.type
_entity.pdbx_description
1 polymer ?
#
loop_
_entity_poly.entity_id
_entity_poly.type
_entity_poly.pdbx_seq_one_letter_code
_entity_poly.pdbx_strand_id
1 'polypeptide(L)'
;NPQFPSLRKADYDTAQHHFHQPGTAGAECKNCHMIERVYMGIDARRDHSFRVPRPDLSVLLGTPNACNDCHKDKSAEWAAAEVSRRFPDSTHRQPTFATAFAAAWNDVDQKGTAEELLKIAFDHGNAGIVRATALAMLERFASPDLAERSSPVLRDADPLVRSAALPLQQTAPPLLRIERLLPLLQDPMRSVRIEAARSLLDVPTSYVSETDKSIVQSAMREYQESLLA
;
A
#
# COMPACT_ATOMS: atom_id res chain seq x y z
N ASN A 1 -4.67 20.69 16.19
CA ASN A 1 -3.67 21.05 15.18
C ASN A 1 -4.40 21.19 13.84
N PRO A 2 -4.40 22.40 13.21
CA PRO A 2 -5.11 22.61 11.93
C PRO A 2 -4.61 21.71 10.79
N GLN A 3 -3.35 21.27 10.84
CA GLN A 3 -2.76 20.37 9.84
C GLN A 3 -3.26 18.92 9.95
N PHE A 4 -3.83 18.55 11.10
CA PHE A 4 -4.29 17.18 11.37
C PHE A 4 -5.66 17.22 12.06
N PRO A 5 -6.73 17.54 11.33
CA PRO A 5 -8.06 17.74 11.91
C PRO A 5 -8.67 16.46 12.48
N SER A 6 -8.17 15.29 12.06
CA SER A 6 -8.59 13.97 12.58
C SER A 6 -8.01 13.64 13.95
N LEU A 7 -6.96 14.34 14.39
CA LEU A 7 -6.36 14.11 15.70
C LEU A 7 -7.23 14.70 16.80
N ARG A 8 -7.69 13.85 17.71
CA ARG A 8 -8.38 14.27 18.93
C ARG A 8 -7.35 14.51 20.03
N LYS A 9 -7.35 15.73 20.58
CA LYS A 9 -6.52 16.03 21.76
C LYS A 9 -7.19 15.44 23.00
N ALA A 10 -6.50 14.51 23.66
CA ALA A 10 -6.92 13.92 24.92
C ALA A 10 -5.68 13.52 25.71
N ASP A 11 -5.86 13.22 27.00
CA ASP A 11 -4.85 12.56 27.80
C ASP A 11 -4.98 11.04 27.58
N TYR A 12 -4.07 10.49 26.77
CA TYR A 12 -4.03 9.08 26.44
C TYR A 12 -3.16 8.25 27.39
N ASP A 13 -2.32 8.87 28.22
CA ASP A 13 -1.48 8.17 29.20
C ASP A 13 -2.26 7.93 30.52
N THR A 14 -3.40 7.27 30.38
CA THR A 14 -4.31 6.98 31.49
C THR A 14 -4.82 5.56 31.47
N ALA A 15 -5.15 5.03 32.64
CA ALA A 15 -5.76 3.70 32.76
C ALA A 15 -7.11 3.57 32.03
N GLN A 16 -7.79 4.67 31.74
CA GLN A 16 -9.01 4.70 30.94
C GLN A 16 -8.75 4.41 29.46
N HIS A 17 -7.53 4.71 28.98
CA HIS A 17 -7.14 4.42 27.61
C HIS A 17 -6.44 3.06 27.48
N HIS A 18 -5.38 2.81 28.25
CA HIS A 18 -4.55 1.60 28.10
C HIS A 18 -5.03 0.41 28.95
N PHE A 19 -5.91 0.62 29.97
CA PHE A 19 -6.53 -0.41 30.84
C PHE A 19 -5.55 -1.26 31.65
N HIS A 20 -4.35 -0.77 31.87
CA HIS A 20 -3.30 -1.40 32.67
C HIS A 20 -2.87 -0.49 33.83
N GLN A 21 -2.15 -1.06 34.79
CA GLN A 21 -1.61 -0.26 35.88
C GLN A 21 -0.49 0.65 35.35
N PRO A 22 -0.46 1.94 35.73
CA PRO A 22 0.63 2.83 35.38
C PRO A 22 2.00 2.26 35.76
N GLY A 23 3.01 2.48 34.92
CA GLY A 23 4.36 1.96 35.11
C GLY A 23 4.57 0.51 34.73
N THR A 24 3.54 -0.20 34.24
CA THR A 24 3.67 -1.55 33.68
C THR A 24 3.89 -1.51 32.17
N ALA A 25 4.46 -2.57 31.61
CA ALA A 25 4.64 -2.69 30.16
C ALA A 25 3.35 -2.52 29.35
N GLY A 26 2.20 -2.91 29.90
CA GLY A 26 0.90 -2.74 29.25
C GLY A 26 0.43 -1.29 29.19
N ALA A 27 0.98 -0.39 30.02
CA ALA A 27 0.68 1.04 29.98
C ALA A 27 1.55 1.82 28.97
N GLU A 28 2.59 1.20 28.41
CA GLU A 28 3.46 1.89 27.46
C GLU A 28 2.83 1.93 26.06
N CYS A 29 2.65 3.14 25.53
CA CYS A 29 2.06 3.38 24.20
C CYS A 29 2.69 2.52 23.09
N LYS A 30 4.02 2.38 23.11
CA LYS A 30 4.77 1.64 22.10
C LYS A 30 4.42 0.14 22.04
N ASN A 31 4.02 -0.47 23.14
CA ASN A 31 3.73 -1.90 23.20
C ASN A 31 2.37 -2.26 22.58
N CYS A 32 1.47 -1.28 22.45
CA CYS A 32 0.19 -1.44 21.77
C CYS A 32 0.21 -0.86 20.34
N HIS A 33 0.85 0.30 20.15
CA HIS A 33 0.78 1.06 18.89
C HIS A 33 2.00 0.89 17.99
N MET A 34 3.13 0.41 18.52
CA MET A 34 4.40 0.20 17.81
C MET A 34 4.92 -1.20 18.10
N ILE A 35 4.16 -2.20 17.67
CA ILE A 35 4.49 -3.61 17.94
C ILE A 35 5.89 -3.96 17.45
N GLU A 36 6.59 -4.79 18.21
CA GLU A 36 7.92 -5.25 17.88
C GLU A 36 7.85 -6.60 17.15
N ARG A 37 8.59 -6.73 16.07
CA ARG A 37 8.73 -7.98 15.30
C ARG A 37 10.17 -8.21 14.90
N VAL A 38 10.58 -9.46 14.88
CA VAL A 38 11.90 -9.83 14.37
C VAL A 38 11.89 -9.62 12.85
N TYR A 39 12.77 -8.73 12.39
CA TYR A 39 12.94 -8.40 10.99
C TYR A 39 14.10 -9.20 10.40
N MET A 40 13.87 -9.86 9.27
CA MET A 40 14.83 -10.69 8.54
C MET A 40 15.54 -11.77 9.40
N GLY A 41 14.94 -12.18 10.53
CA GLY A 41 15.49 -13.16 11.43
C GLY A 41 16.67 -12.68 12.31
N ILE A 42 16.99 -11.36 12.29
CA ILE A 42 18.18 -10.80 12.94
C ILE A 42 17.79 -9.88 14.08
N ASP A 43 17.01 -8.83 13.81
CA ASP A 43 16.73 -7.76 14.77
C ASP A 43 15.24 -7.67 15.09
N ALA A 44 14.93 -7.45 16.37
CA ALA A 44 13.62 -7.03 16.79
C ALA A 44 13.45 -5.52 16.53
N ARG A 45 12.50 -5.17 15.65
CA ARG A 45 12.22 -3.78 15.27
C ARG A 45 10.79 -3.39 15.55
N ARG A 46 10.57 -2.16 15.97
CA ARG A 46 9.25 -1.61 16.20
C ARG A 46 8.66 -1.04 14.92
N ASP A 47 7.36 -1.27 14.74
CA ASP A 47 6.57 -0.60 13.69
C ASP A 47 6.40 0.88 14.06
N HIS A 48 7.00 1.77 13.28
CA HIS A 48 6.94 3.23 13.51
C HIS A 48 5.67 3.89 12.96
N SER A 49 4.74 3.13 12.40
CA SER A 49 3.50 3.69 11.85
C SER A 49 2.45 4.07 12.90
N PHE A 50 2.70 3.80 14.17
CA PHE A 50 1.82 4.10 15.31
C PHE A 50 0.37 3.67 15.06
N ARG A 51 0.17 2.39 14.86
CA ARG A 51 -1.11 1.81 14.44
C ARG A 51 -2.14 1.74 15.56
N VAL A 52 -3.40 1.87 15.20
CA VAL A 52 -4.51 1.47 16.08
C VAL A 52 -4.54 -0.05 16.14
N PRO A 53 -4.50 -0.68 17.34
CA PRO A 53 -4.62 -2.13 17.48
C PRO A 53 -5.94 -2.67 16.92
N ARG A 54 -5.84 -3.66 16.03
CA ARG A 54 -6.96 -4.28 15.31
C ARG A 54 -6.95 -5.80 15.47
N PRO A 55 -7.19 -6.32 16.71
CA PRO A 55 -7.24 -7.77 16.92
C PRO A 55 -8.41 -8.47 16.22
N ASP A 56 -9.45 -7.73 15.82
CA ASP A 56 -10.51 -8.19 14.94
C ASP A 56 -9.98 -8.65 13.57
N LEU A 57 -8.98 -7.97 13.02
CA LEU A 57 -8.29 -8.41 11.80
C LEU A 57 -7.44 -9.66 12.06
N SER A 58 -6.90 -9.84 13.26
CA SER A 58 -6.21 -11.08 13.62
C SER A 58 -7.13 -12.29 13.60
N VAL A 59 -8.36 -12.15 14.09
CA VAL A 59 -9.39 -13.19 13.98
C VAL A 59 -9.70 -13.52 12.52
N LEU A 60 -9.85 -12.49 11.69
CA LEU A 60 -10.25 -12.65 10.30
C LEU A 60 -9.12 -13.17 9.40
N LEU A 61 -7.89 -12.70 9.61
CA LEU A 61 -6.77 -12.91 8.70
C LEU A 61 -5.63 -13.75 9.27
N GLY A 62 -5.71 -14.17 10.53
CA GLY A 62 -4.64 -14.92 11.21
C GLY A 62 -3.38 -14.08 11.50
N THR A 63 -3.45 -12.76 11.41
CA THR A 63 -2.29 -11.88 11.65
C THR A 63 -1.99 -11.73 13.15
N PRO A 64 -0.73 -11.53 13.56
CA PRO A 64 -0.39 -11.21 14.95
C PRO A 64 -1.03 -9.89 15.42
N ASN A 65 -1.26 -9.78 16.74
CA ASN A 65 -1.71 -8.52 17.36
C ASN A 65 -0.95 -8.23 18.66
N ALA A 66 -0.95 -6.98 19.08
CA ALA A 66 -0.22 -6.51 20.24
C ALA A 66 -0.69 -7.14 21.57
N CYS A 67 -1.97 -7.47 21.70
CA CYS A 67 -2.51 -8.03 22.95
C CYS A 67 -1.90 -9.40 23.24
N ASN A 68 -1.82 -10.26 22.23
CA ASN A 68 -1.31 -11.62 22.38
C ASN A 68 0.23 -11.70 22.48
N ASP A 69 0.94 -10.60 22.27
CA ASP A 69 2.39 -10.54 22.55
C ASP A 69 2.67 -10.69 24.07
N CYS A 70 1.77 -10.19 24.91
CA CYS A 70 1.84 -10.31 26.37
C CYS A 70 0.85 -11.35 26.92
N HIS A 71 -0.40 -11.35 26.48
CA HIS A 71 -1.46 -12.28 26.87
C HIS A 71 -1.42 -13.57 26.04
N LYS A 72 -0.32 -14.30 26.16
CA LYS A 72 -0.03 -15.51 25.35
C LYS A 72 -0.99 -16.68 25.63
N ASP A 73 -1.67 -16.66 26.77
CA ASP A 73 -2.70 -17.64 27.18
C ASP A 73 -4.09 -17.32 26.61
N LYS A 74 -4.25 -16.17 25.95
CA LYS A 74 -5.52 -15.73 25.39
C LYS A 74 -5.53 -15.86 23.87
N SER A 75 -6.73 -15.98 23.30
CA SER A 75 -6.92 -16.03 21.85
C SER A 75 -7.06 -14.65 21.22
N ALA A 76 -7.00 -14.58 19.88
CA ALA A 76 -7.28 -13.35 19.13
C ALA A 76 -8.74 -12.90 19.31
N GLU A 77 -9.68 -13.83 19.44
CA GLU A 77 -11.10 -13.55 19.71
C GLU A 77 -11.28 -12.87 21.06
N TRP A 78 -10.57 -13.31 22.09
CA TRP A 78 -10.55 -12.62 23.38
C TRP A 78 -10.07 -11.19 23.24
N ALA A 79 -8.95 -10.96 22.54
CA ALA A 79 -8.40 -9.62 22.32
C ALA A 79 -9.38 -8.73 21.55
N ALA A 80 -10.03 -9.27 20.50
CA ALA A 80 -11.04 -8.55 19.73
C ALA A 80 -12.26 -8.17 20.57
N ALA A 81 -12.74 -9.11 21.40
CA ALA A 81 -13.87 -8.85 22.31
C ALA A 81 -13.53 -7.76 23.35
N GLU A 82 -12.33 -7.81 23.95
CA GLU A 82 -11.86 -6.80 24.91
C GLU A 82 -11.77 -5.41 24.29
N VAL A 83 -11.17 -5.27 23.11
CA VAL A 83 -11.09 -3.99 22.41
C VAL A 83 -12.49 -3.49 22.03
N SER A 84 -13.36 -4.37 21.55
CA SER A 84 -14.73 -4.01 21.20
C SER A 84 -15.55 -3.52 22.41
N ARG A 85 -15.40 -4.20 23.54
CA ARG A 85 -16.09 -3.83 24.79
C ARG A 85 -15.63 -2.48 25.35
N ARG A 86 -14.32 -2.19 25.23
CA ARG A 86 -13.71 -0.98 25.78
C ARG A 86 -13.89 0.24 24.88
N PHE A 87 -13.99 0.03 23.57
CA PHE A 87 -14.19 1.08 22.57
C PHE A 87 -15.39 0.79 21.67
N PRO A 88 -16.64 0.74 22.22
CA PRO A 88 -17.82 0.34 21.46
C PRO A 88 -18.08 1.24 20.25
N ASP A 89 -17.80 2.54 20.37
CA ASP A 89 -18.05 3.54 19.33
C ASP A 89 -16.85 3.79 18.41
N SER A 90 -15.87 2.88 18.38
CA SER A 90 -14.68 3.06 17.54
C SER A 90 -15.02 2.99 16.05
N THR A 91 -14.72 4.04 15.32
CA THR A 91 -14.84 4.11 13.85
C THR A 91 -13.73 3.36 13.13
N HIS A 92 -12.69 2.91 13.84
CA HIS A 92 -11.55 2.19 13.24
C HIS A 92 -11.86 0.74 12.87
N ARG A 93 -13.03 0.20 13.24
CA ARG A 93 -13.46 -1.17 12.86
C ARG A 93 -14.13 -1.27 11.50
N GLN A 94 -14.12 -0.20 10.71
CA GLN A 94 -14.62 -0.24 9.34
C GLN A 94 -13.77 -1.17 8.46
N PRO A 95 -14.35 -1.73 7.40
CA PRO A 95 -13.62 -2.48 6.40
C PRO A 95 -12.37 -1.70 5.93
N THR A 96 -11.28 -2.40 5.72
CA THR A 96 -10.00 -1.82 5.31
C THR A 96 -9.47 -2.55 4.07
N PHE A 97 -8.44 -2.02 3.46
CA PHE A 97 -7.70 -2.67 2.37
C PHE A 97 -7.11 -4.05 2.77
N ALA A 98 -7.01 -4.34 4.08
CA ALA A 98 -6.34 -5.55 4.58
C ALA A 98 -6.96 -6.85 4.05
N THR A 99 -8.29 -6.92 3.90
CA THR A 99 -8.98 -8.11 3.37
C THR A 99 -8.67 -8.34 1.91
N ALA A 100 -8.66 -7.30 1.08
CA ALA A 100 -8.31 -7.39 -0.33
C ALA A 100 -6.84 -7.78 -0.53
N PHE A 101 -5.95 -7.21 0.29
CA PHE A 101 -4.52 -7.56 0.26
C PHE A 101 -4.27 -9.00 0.68
N ALA A 102 -4.95 -9.48 1.73
CA ALA A 102 -4.86 -10.88 2.15
C ALA A 102 -5.43 -11.84 1.10
N ALA A 103 -6.55 -11.48 0.46
CA ALA A 103 -7.14 -12.28 -0.62
C ALA A 103 -6.20 -12.35 -1.83
N ALA A 104 -5.57 -11.24 -2.21
CA ALA A 104 -4.57 -11.18 -3.29
C ALA A 104 -3.34 -12.03 -2.95
N TRP A 105 -2.86 -11.97 -1.70
CA TRP A 105 -1.72 -12.75 -1.25
C TRP A 105 -1.99 -14.25 -1.30
N ASN A 106 -3.19 -14.67 -0.92
CA ASN A 106 -3.60 -16.07 -0.84
C ASN A 106 -4.26 -16.60 -2.12
N ASP A 107 -4.30 -15.82 -3.19
CA ASP A 107 -4.86 -16.19 -4.50
C ASP A 107 -6.36 -16.57 -4.47
N VAL A 108 -7.10 -15.96 -3.55
CA VAL A 108 -8.53 -16.22 -3.35
C VAL A 108 -9.36 -15.36 -4.31
N ASP A 109 -10.33 -15.97 -4.99
CA ASP A 109 -11.28 -15.30 -5.90
C ASP A 109 -10.63 -14.22 -6.77
N GLN A 110 -9.82 -14.64 -7.74
CA GLN A 110 -9.00 -13.74 -8.56
C GLN A 110 -9.78 -12.56 -9.16
N LYS A 111 -10.99 -12.80 -9.65
CA LYS A 111 -11.81 -11.74 -10.28
C LYS A 111 -12.32 -10.74 -9.24
N GLY A 112 -12.92 -11.20 -8.16
CA GLY A 112 -13.42 -10.34 -7.09
C GLY A 112 -12.28 -9.57 -6.41
N THR A 113 -11.15 -10.23 -6.19
CA THR A 113 -9.96 -9.61 -5.61
C THR A 113 -9.41 -8.49 -6.50
N ALA A 114 -9.30 -8.70 -7.81
CA ALA A 114 -8.85 -7.66 -8.74
C ALA A 114 -9.77 -6.43 -8.74
N GLU A 115 -11.10 -6.64 -8.68
CA GLU A 115 -12.07 -5.54 -8.58
C GLU A 115 -11.90 -4.73 -7.28
N GLU A 116 -11.73 -5.40 -6.15
CA GLU A 116 -11.52 -4.72 -4.86
C GLU A 116 -10.18 -3.97 -4.82
N LEU A 117 -9.10 -4.54 -5.35
CA LEU A 117 -7.81 -3.87 -5.47
C LEU A 117 -7.92 -2.61 -6.35
N LEU A 118 -8.64 -2.70 -7.46
CA LEU A 118 -8.84 -1.55 -8.34
C LEU A 118 -9.63 -0.43 -7.63
N LYS A 119 -10.69 -0.76 -6.88
CA LYS A 119 -11.41 0.21 -6.06
C LYS A 119 -10.49 0.91 -5.04
N ILE A 120 -9.63 0.14 -4.35
CA ILE A 120 -8.65 0.70 -3.40
C ILE A 120 -7.68 1.66 -4.10
N ALA A 121 -7.21 1.30 -5.30
CA ALA A 121 -6.28 2.13 -6.07
C ALA A 121 -6.89 3.49 -6.47
N PHE A 122 -8.20 3.53 -6.73
CA PHE A 122 -8.91 4.76 -7.10
C PHE A 122 -9.46 5.55 -5.90
N ASP A 123 -9.50 4.96 -4.71
CA ASP A 123 -10.02 5.64 -3.53
C ASP A 123 -8.99 6.62 -2.94
N HIS A 124 -9.16 7.90 -3.21
CA HIS A 124 -8.32 8.98 -2.68
C HIS A 124 -8.43 9.17 -1.16
N GLY A 125 -9.35 8.52 -0.48
CA GLY A 125 -9.39 8.42 0.98
C GLY A 125 -8.28 7.54 1.55
N ASN A 126 -7.70 6.65 0.73
CA ASN A 126 -6.54 5.86 1.10
C ASN A 126 -5.22 6.63 0.87
N ALA A 127 -4.25 6.39 1.74
CA ALA A 127 -2.89 6.92 1.56
C ALA A 127 -2.26 6.41 0.25
N GLY A 128 -1.40 7.21 -0.39
CA GLY A 128 -0.75 6.87 -1.66
C GLY A 128 -0.03 5.53 -1.64
N ILE A 129 0.63 5.17 -0.53
CA ILE A 129 1.28 3.86 -0.38
C ILE A 129 0.28 2.69 -0.44
N VAL A 130 -0.91 2.83 0.12
CA VAL A 130 -1.96 1.79 0.07
C VAL A 130 -2.46 1.63 -1.35
N ARG A 131 -2.72 2.74 -2.04
CA ARG A 131 -3.18 2.78 -3.44
C ARG A 131 -2.13 2.18 -4.39
N ALA A 132 -0.86 2.54 -4.21
CA ALA A 132 0.25 2.00 -4.98
C ALA A 132 0.45 0.49 -4.71
N THR A 133 0.31 0.04 -3.46
CA THR A 133 0.37 -1.39 -3.12
C THR A 133 -0.74 -2.18 -3.80
N ALA A 134 -1.96 -1.63 -3.85
CA ALA A 134 -3.07 -2.26 -4.57
C ALA A 134 -2.76 -2.42 -6.07
N LEU A 135 -2.16 -1.40 -6.71
CA LEU A 135 -1.72 -1.47 -8.11
C LEU A 135 -0.62 -2.52 -8.32
N ALA A 136 0.38 -2.57 -7.44
CA ALA A 136 1.44 -3.58 -7.52
C ALA A 136 0.87 -5.01 -7.36
N MET A 137 -0.10 -5.22 -6.48
CA MET A 137 -0.76 -6.52 -6.34
C MET A 137 -1.60 -6.88 -7.58
N LEU A 138 -2.14 -5.89 -8.30
CA LEU A 138 -2.88 -6.09 -9.54
C LEU A 138 -2.01 -6.64 -10.70
N GLU A 139 -0.68 -6.51 -10.64
CA GLU A 139 0.21 -7.08 -11.65
C GLU A 139 0.00 -8.59 -11.83
N ARG A 140 -0.38 -9.30 -10.77
CA ARG A 140 -0.68 -10.75 -10.81
C ARG A 140 -1.92 -11.08 -11.66
N PHE A 141 -2.81 -10.12 -11.85
CA PHE A 141 -4.06 -10.23 -12.60
C PHE A 141 -3.98 -9.50 -13.95
N ALA A 142 -2.76 -9.12 -14.38
CA ALA A 142 -2.55 -8.27 -15.55
C ALA A 142 -3.27 -8.77 -16.79
N SER A 143 -4.00 -7.89 -17.44
CA SER A 143 -4.78 -8.15 -18.65
C SER A 143 -4.95 -6.85 -19.44
N PRO A 144 -5.27 -6.92 -20.75
CA PRO A 144 -5.58 -5.71 -21.53
C PRO A 144 -6.74 -4.87 -20.96
N ASP A 145 -7.77 -5.51 -20.40
CA ASP A 145 -8.87 -4.83 -19.70
C ASP A 145 -8.37 -4.07 -18.47
N LEU A 146 -7.52 -4.71 -17.67
CA LEU A 146 -6.97 -4.06 -16.48
C LEU A 146 -6.02 -2.91 -16.85
N ALA A 147 -5.23 -3.04 -17.91
CA ALA A 147 -4.40 -1.96 -18.42
C ALA A 147 -5.23 -0.75 -18.85
N GLU A 148 -6.37 -0.98 -19.49
CA GLU A 148 -7.31 0.09 -19.87
C GLU A 148 -7.88 0.77 -18.61
N ARG A 149 -8.44 0.00 -17.72
CA ARG A 149 -9.13 0.48 -16.53
C ARG A 149 -8.20 1.18 -15.54
N SER A 150 -6.93 0.78 -15.46
CA SER A 150 -5.91 1.44 -14.62
C SER A 150 -5.25 2.65 -15.28
N SER A 151 -5.46 2.88 -16.58
CA SER A 151 -4.78 3.97 -17.30
C SER A 151 -5.03 5.38 -16.71
N PRO A 152 -6.20 5.73 -16.12
CA PRO A 152 -6.38 7.04 -15.51
C PRO A 152 -5.42 7.34 -14.34
N VAL A 153 -4.98 6.31 -13.59
CA VAL A 153 -4.05 6.48 -12.46
C VAL A 153 -2.62 6.84 -12.89
N LEU A 154 -2.29 6.73 -14.16
CA LEU A 154 -1.02 7.24 -14.71
C LEU A 154 -0.89 8.79 -14.58
N ARG A 155 -2.01 9.49 -14.33
CA ARG A 155 -2.05 10.94 -14.12
C ARG A 155 -2.31 11.32 -12.66
N ASP A 156 -2.15 10.38 -11.73
CA ASP A 156 -2.38 10.64 -10.30
C ASP A 156 -1.41 11.71 -9.77
N ALA A 157 -1.88 12.49 -8.81
CA ALA A 157 -1.04 13.52 -8.17
C ALA A 157 0.15 12.91 -7.41
N ASP A 158 -0.04 11.69 -6.84
CA ASP A 158 1.01 10.99 -6.10
C ASP A 158 1.92 10.21 -7.07
N PRO A 159 3.22 10.54 -7.13
CA PRO A 159 4.16 9.86 -8.01
C PRO A 159 4.33 8.37 -7.70
N LEU A 160 4.12 7.94 -6.45
CA LEU A 160 4.18 6.54 -6.08
C LEU A 160 3.05 5.75 -6.76
N VAL A 161 1.85 6.34 -6.82
CA VAL A 161 0.69 5.75 -7.50
C VAL A 161 0.91 5.70 -9.00
N ARG A 162 1.43 6.79 -9.61
CA ARG A 162 1.79 6.78 -11.04
C ARG A 162 2.80 5.69 -11.37
N SER A 163 3.88 5.59 -10.57
CA SER A 163 4.92 4.57 -10.76
C SER A 163 4.36 3.15 -10.68
N ALA A 164 3.52 2.87 -9.69
CA ALA A 164 2.93 1.54 -9.51
C ALA A 164 1.90 1.14 -10.60
N ALA A 165 1.36 2.11 -11.34
CA ALA A 165 0.43 1.84 -12.45
C ALA A 165 1.13 1.46 -13.77
N LEU A 166 2.42 1.79 -13.91
CA LEU A 166 3.16 1.60 -15.16
C LEU A 166 3.31 0.13 -15.58
N PRO A 167 3.65 -0.82 -14.69
CA PRO A 167 3.76 -2.23 -15.06
C PRO A 167 2.47 -2.83 -15.60
N LEU A 168 1.31 -2.36 -15.13
CA LEU A 168 0.01 -2.83 -15.62
C LEU A 168 -0.21 -2.54 -17.11
N GLN A 169 0.48 -1.52 -17.65
CA GLN A 169 0.36 -1.16 -19.07
C GLN A 169 1.09 -2.11 -20.01
N GLN A 170 1.92 -3.04 -19.51
CA GLN A 170 2.64 -4.01 -20.36
C GLN A 170 1.71 -4.90 -21.18
N THR A 171 0.47 -5.12 -20.72
CA THR A 171 -0.53 -5.90 -21.46
C THR A 171 -1.32 -5.07 -22.48
N ALA A 172 -1.15 -3.74 -22.50
CA ALA A 172 -1.75 -2.88 -23.51
C ALA A 172 -1.07 -3.06 -24.89
N PRO A 173 -1.82 -2.88 -25.99
CA PRO A 173 -1.23 -2.83 -27.33
C PRO A 173 -0.08 -1.80 -27.42
N PRO A 174 1.01 -2.10 -28.16
CA PRO A 174 2.21 -1.26 -28.18
C PRO A 174 1.96 0.22 -28.49
N LEU A 175 1.09 0.54 -29.42
CA LEU A 175 0.75 1.92 -29.77
C LEU A 175 0.07 2.66 -28.61
N LEU A 176 -0.90 2.02 -27.96
CA LEU A 176 -1.58 2.61 -26.80
C LEU A 176 -0.62 2.77 -25.61
N ARG A 177 0.28 1.81 -25.45
CA ARG A 177 1.29 1.87 -24.39
C ARG A 177 2.22 3.05 -24.58
N ILE A 178 2.72 3.29 -25.81
CA ILE A 178 3.52 4.49 -26.11
C ILE A 178 2.71 5.77 -25.84
N GLU A 179 1.50 5.87 -26.38
CA GLU A 179 0.65 7.04 -26.18
C GLU A 179 0.47 7.41 -24.70
N ARG A 180 0.23 6.39 -23.86
CA ARG A 180 0.01 6.57 -22.41
C ARG A 180 1.29 6.89 -21.64
N LEU A 181 2.41 6.28 -22.01
CA LEU A 181 3.66 6.34 -21.24
C LEU A 181 4.61 7.45 -21.70
N LEU A 182 4.49 7.92 -22.94
CA LEU A 182 5.35 8.97 -23.46
C LEU A 182 5.40 10.22 -22.59
N PRO A 183 4.28 10.78 -22.07
CA PRO A 183 4.31 11.89 -21.14
C PRO A 183 5.09 11.61 -19.84
N LEU A 184 5.06 10.36 -19.39
CA LEU A 184 5.70 9.94 -18.13
C LEU A 184 7.22 9.74 -18.27
N LEU A 185 7.75 9.65 -19.48
CA LEU A 185 9.20 9.71 -19.72
C LEU A 185 9.78 11.10 -19.39
N GLN A 186 8.94 12.11 -19.21
CA GLN A 186 9.30 13.47 -18.80
C GLN A 186 8.69 13.84 -17.43
N ASP A 187 8.25 12.86 -16.65
CA ASP A 187 7.69 13.08 -15.31
C ASP A 187 8.72 13.83 -14.42
N PRO A 188 8.29 14.76 -13.57
CA PRO A 188 9.20 15.46 -12.65
C PRO A 188 9.93 14.50 -11.70
N MET A 189 9.32 13.33 -11.38
CA MET A 189 9.93 12.34 -10.49
C MET A 189 10.75 11.32 -11.26
N ARG A 190 12.04 11.22 -10.90
CA ARG A 190 13.00 10.30 -11.54
C ARG A 190 12.52 8.84 -11.53
N SER A 191 11.96 8.36 -10.43
CA SER A 191 11.45 6.99 -10.30
C SER A 191 10.34 6.67 -11.32
N VAL A 192 9.45 7.64 -11.59
CA VAL A 192 8.39 7.49 -12.60
C VAL A 192 8.99 7.41 -14.00
N ARG A 193 9.96 8.28 -14.35
CA ARG A 193 10.63 8.25 -15.65
C ARG A 193 11.35 6.92 -15.91
N ILE A 194 12.07 6.41 -14.91
CA ILE A 194 12.78 5.14 -14.98
C ILE A 194 11.80 3.99 -15.20
N GLU A 195 10.71 3.95 -14.42
CA GLU A 195 9.72 2.89 -14.55
C GLU A 195 8.95 2.96 -15.87
N ALA A 196 8.67 4.19 -16.38
CA ALA A 196 8.06 4.37 -17.69
C ALA A 196 8.99 3.89 -18.81
N ALA A 197 10.28 4.19 -18.74
CA ALA A 197 11.28 3.68 -19.69
C ALA A 197 11.36 2.15 -19.64
N ARG A 198 11.42 1.57 -18.44
CA ARG A 198 11.41 0.11 -18.25
C ARG A 198 10.20 -0.55 -18.90
N SER A 199 9.03 0.08 -18.76
CA SER A 199 7.76 -0.43 -19.29
C SER A 199 7.65 -0.33 -20.82
N LEU A 200 8.62 0.29 -21.50
CA LEU A 200 8.69 0.40 -22.97
C LEU A 200 9.81 -0.44 -23.59
N LEU A 201 10.57 -1.21 -22.83
CA LEU A 201 11.75 -1.94 -23.32
C LEU A 201 11.44 -2.94 -24.45
N ASP A 202 10.28 -3.55 -24.43
CA ASP A 202 9.83 -4.55 -25.42
C ASP A 202 9.09 -3.93 -26.61
N VAL A 203 8.90 -2.59 -26.61
CA VAL A 203 8.20 -1.90 -27.70
C VAL A 203 9.16 -1.58 -28.84
N PRO A 204 8.88 -2.06 -30.07
CA PRO A 204 9.73 -1.77 -31.22
C PRO A 204 9.83 -0.25 -31.47
N THR A 205 11.04 0.21 -31.77
CA THR A 205 11.32 1.63 -32.05
C THR A 205 10.58 2.18 -33.28
N SER A 206 10.12 1.30 -34.18
CA SER A 206 9.28 1.66 -35.33
C SER A 206 7.89 2.22 -34.94
N TYR A 207 7.44 1.98 -33.71
CA TYR A 207 6.20 2.56 -33.20
C TYR A 207 6.39 3.96 -32.60
N VAL A 208 7.65 4.41 -32.40
CA VAL A 208 7.97 5.74 -31.86
C VAL A 208 8.07 6.73 -33.00
N SER A 209 7.35 7.84 -32.91
CA SER A 209 7.45 8.90 -33.93
C SER A 209 8.85 9.52 -33.97
N GLU A 210 9.26 10.09 -35.11
CA GLU A 210 10.57 10.77 -35.23
C GLU A 210 10.74 11.90 -34.22
N THR A 211 9.66 12.61 -33.90
CA THR A 211 9.65 13.69 -32.90
C THR A 211 9.88 13.21 -31.48
N ASP A 212 9.45 12.00 -31.16
CA ASP A 212 9.50 11.45 -29.79
C ASP A 212 10.75 10.60 -29.52
N LYS A 213 11.50 10.24 -30.57
CA LYS A 213 12.73 9.42 -30.44
C LYS A 213 13.72 9.98 -29.45
N SER A 214 13.92 11.30 -29.44
CA SER A 214 14.86 11.95 -28.52
C SER A 214 14.44 11.82 -27.04
N ILE A 215 13.13 11.89 -26.76
CA ILE A 215 12.56 11.73 -25.42
C ILE A 215 12.79 10.29 -24.96
N VAL A 216 12.43 9.32 -25.80
CA VAL A 216 12.60 7.90 -25.48
C VAL A 216 14.08 7.56 -25.27
N GLN A 217 14.98 8.02 -26.13
CA GLN A 217 16.42 7.78 -25.99
C GLN A 217 17.00 8.38 -24.71
N SER A 218 16.53 9.57 -24.32
CA SER A 218 16.96 10.21 -23.07
C SER A 218 16.51 9.40 -21.85
N ALA A 219 15.25 8.98 -21.83
CA ALA A 219 14.71 8.18 -20.73
C ALA A 219 15.36 6.78 -20.64
N MET A 220 15.65 6.15 -21.78
CA MET A 220 16.37 4.88 -21.83
C MET A 220 17.80 5.00 -21.28
N ARG A 221 18.51 6.09 -21.56
CA ARG A 221 19.82 6.34 -20.94
C ARG A 221 19.70 6.51 -19.42
N GLU A 222 18.72 7.29 -18.94
CA GLU A 222 18.50 7.44 -17.50
C GLU A 222 18.19 6.11 -16.81
N TYR A 223 17.41 5.25 -17.47
CA TYR A 223 17.16 3.88 -17.00
C TYR A 223 18.45 3.05 -16.96
N GLN A 224 19.25 3.05 -18.01
CA GLN A 224 20.54 2.33 -18.04
C GLN A 224 21.50 2.80 -16.95
N GLU A 225 21.62 4.11 -16.75
CA GLU A 225 22.42 4.69 -15.67
C GLU A 225 21.95 4.24 -14.28
N SER A 226 20.63 4.07 -14.10
CA SER A 226 20.07 3.60 -12.83
C SER A 226 20.41 2.13 -12.49
N LEU A 227 20.76 1.32 -13.50
CA LEU A 227 21.18 -0.07 -13.29
C LEU A 227 22.66 -0.20 -12.91
N LEU A 228 23.44 0.87 -13.11
CA LEU A 228 24.89 0.89 -12.84
C LEU A 228 25.24 1.57 -11.51
N ALA A 229 24.24 2.18 -10.84
CA ALA A 229 24.40 2.89 -9.57
C ALA A 229 24.12 2.00 -8.37
#